data_ec8751825872f1bbe31128f922d28b34
#
_entry.id   ec8751825872f1bbe31128f922d28b34
#
_cell.length_a   1.000
_cell.length_b   1.000
_cell.length_c   1.000
_cell.angle_alpha   90.00
_cell.angle_beta   90.00
_cell.angle_gamma   90.00
#
_symmetry.space_group_name_H-M   'P 1'
#
loop_
_entity.id
_entity.type
_entity.pdbx_description
1 polymer ?
#
loop_
_entity_poly.entity_id
_entity_poly.type
_entity_poly.pdbx_seq_one_letter_code
_entity_poly.pdbx_strand_id
1 'polypeptide(L)'
;PPSRMNITRYGGCNETYERLCGRPMYDRVVHNIRALKALGIGVKLNASMTPYNVDDMDAIYAIATELGTPVQMASYMFPPVRRDEHATGSNDRFTFQEAAACSVRWDRLRFSDEMFCQRAEAMRAGIRAPESEVCDGTPGEKMACRAGRSSFWINWRGVMTPCGMMVQPDVSVPELGFARAWEETKAATARILLPPACT
;
A
#
# COMPACT_ATOMS: atom_id res chain seq x y z
N PRO A 1 -13.21 21.41 -3.31
CA PRO A 1 -13.32 19.98 -3.14
C PRO A 1 -12.07 19.29 -3.66
N PRO A 2 -11.69 18.12 -3.13
CA PRO A 2 -10.55 17.37 -3.64
C PRO A 2 -10.85 16.87 -5.06
N SER A 3 -9.82 16.79 -5.91
CA SER A 3 -9.97 16.23 -7.26
C SER A 3 -10.05 14.70 -7.24
N ARG A 4 -9.50 14.06 -6.21
CA ARG A 4 -9.48 12.60 -6.04
C ARG A 4 -9.49 12.22 -4.56
N MET A 5 -10.15 11.11 -4.24
CA MET A 5 -10.12 10.45 -2.93
C MET A 5 -9.73 8.98 -3.06
N ASN A 6 -8.87 8.51 -2.15
CA ASN A 6 -8.58 7.11 -1.98
C ASN A 6 -9.42 6.58 -0.81
N ILE A 7 -10.16 5.51 -1.03
CA ILE A 7 -11.05 4.90 -0.03
C ILE A 7 -10.62 3.45 0.16
N THR A 8 -10.36 3.07 1.40
CA THR A 8 -10.03 1.68 1.72
C THR A 8 -11.29 0.83 1.79
N ARG A 9 -11.25 -0.32 1.14
CA ARG A 9 -12.27 -1.35 1.19
C ARG A 9 -11.79 -2.49 2.08
N TYR A 10 -12.50 -2.75 3.17
CA TYR A 10 -12.14 -3.79 4.14
C TYR A 10 -12.85 -5.12 3.89
N GLY A 11 -13.90 -5.15 3.08
CA GLY A 11 -14.65 -6.36 2.77
C GLY A 11 -15.72 -6.15 1.70
N GLY A 12 -16.38 -7.23 1.35
CA GLY A 12 -17.48 -7.31 0.39
C GLY A 12 -18.88 -7.23 1.02
N CYS A 13 -18.97 -7.27 2.36
CA CYS A 13 -20.23 -7.26 3.10
C CYS A 13 -20.09 -6.57 4.47
N ASN A 14 -21.21 -6.36 5.16
CA ASN A 14 -21.25 -5.73 6.48
C ASN A 14 -20.57 -6.61 7.55
N GLU A 15 -20.71 -7.92 7.45
CA GLU A 15 -20.13 -8.88 8.41
C GLU A 15 -18.61 -8.80 8.43
N THR A 16 -17.98 -8.71 7.25
CA THR A 16 -16.53 -8.55 7.15
C THR A 16 -16.08 -7.18 7.65
N TYR A 17 -16.85 -6.13 7.39
CA TYR A 17 -16.57 -4.82 7.95
C TYR A 17 -16.67 -4.80 9.48
N GLU A 18 -17.67 -5.44 10.04
CA GLU A 18 -17.83 -5.53 11.50
C GLU A 18 -16.68 -6.30 12.13
N ARG A 19 -16.27 -7.41 11.54
CA ARG A 19 -15.13 -8.23 12.01
C ARG A 19 -13.80 -7.48 11.98
N LEU A 20 -13.55 -6.67 10.93
CA LEU A 20 -12.28 -5.94 10.77
C LEU A 20 -12.27 -4.55 11.40
N CYS A 21 -13.41 -3.85 11.40
CA CYS A 21 -13.51 -2.46 11.82
C CYS A 21 -14.38 -2.25 13.05
N GLY A 22 -14.98 -3.33 13.59
CA GLY A 22 -15.88 -3.26 14.72
C GLY A 22 -17.25 -2.64 14.42
N ARG A 23 -17.58 -2.44 13.14
CA ARG A 23 -18.88 -1.85 12.71
C ARG A 23 -19.28 -2.30 11.32
N PRO A 24 -20.59 -2.57 11.06
CA PRO A 24 -21.12 -2.96 9.76
C PRO A 24 -21.24 -1.74 8.82
N MET A 25 -20.14 -1.32 8.22
CA MET A 25 -20.05 -0.07 7.46
C MET A 25 -20.09 -0.24 5.94
N TYR A 26 -20.24 -1.45 5.43
CA TYR A 26 -20.20 -1.73 3.99
C TYR A 26 -21.18 -0.87 3.19
N ASP A 27 -22.46 -0.92 3.51
CA ASP A 27 -23.51 -0.21 2.78
C ASP A 27 -23.30 1.31 2.82
N ARG A 28 -22.89 1.82 3.98
CA ARG A 28 -22.59 3.24 4.14
C ARG A 28 -21.41 3.69 3.29
N VAL A 29 -20.36 2.88 3.22
CA VAL A 29 -19.19 3.17 2.39
C VAL A 29 -19.57 3.16 0.90
N VAL A 30 -20.33 2.18 0.44
CA VAL A 30 -20.83 2.12 -0.94
C VAL A 30 -21.71 3.33 -1.27
N HIS A 31 -22.65 3.68 -0.39
CA HIS A 31 -23.47 4.87 -0.53
C HIS A 31 -22.62 6.15 -0.68
N ASN A 32 -21.64 6.33 0.20
CA ASN A 32 -20.77 7.51 0.19
C ASN A 32 -19.92 7.57 -1.10
N ILE A 33 -19.43 6.44 -1.61
CA ILE A 33 -18.70 6.39 -2.87
C ILE A 33 -19.59 6.88 -4.03
N ARG A 34 -20.84 6.40 -4.10
CA ARG A 34 -21.81 6.86 -5.11
C ARG A 34 -22.06 8.36 -5.00
N ALA A 35 -22.25 8.88 -3.79
CA ALA A 35 -22.45 10.31 -3.55
C ALA A 35 -21.24 11.16 -3.98
N LEU A 36 -20.02 10.73 -3.65
CA LEU A 36 -18.79 11.41 -4.08
C LEU A 36 -18.66 11.46 -5.60
N LYS A 37 -18.94 10.35 -6.28
CA LYS A 37 -18.91 10.28 -7.75
C LYS A 37 -19.98 11.19 -8.38
N ALA A 38 -21.17 11.26 -7.80
CA ALA A 38 -22.23 12.16 -8.25
C ALA A 38 -21.82 13.65 -8.14
N LEU A 39 -20.93 13.98 -7.22
CA LEU A 39 -20.33 15.32 -7.08
C LEU A 39 -19.13 15.55 -8.02
N GLY A 40 -18.82 14.62 -8.92
CA GLY A 40 -17.69 14.72 -9.84
C GLY A 40 -16.33 14.48 -9.20
N ILE A 41 -16.27 13.94 -7.97
CA ILE A 41 -15.01 13.65 -7.28
C ILE A 41 -14.48 12.29 -7.76
N GLY A 42 -13.25 12.26 -8.26
CA GLY A 42 -12.57 11.01 -8.61
C GLY A 42 -12.36 10.13 -7.39
N VAL A 43 -12.77 8.84 -7.47
CA VAL A 43 -12.55 7.87 -6.39
C VAL A 43 -11.65 6.76 -6.89
N LYS A 44 -10.69 6.35 -6.05
CA LYS A 44 -9.90 5.14 -6.19
C LYS A 44 -10.09 4.28 -4.95
N LEU A 45 -10.27 2.98 -5.12
CA LEU A 45 -10.38 2.04 -4.03
C LEU A 45 -9.02 1.38 -3.74
N ASN A 46 -8.74 1.19 -2.47
CA ASN A 46 -7.62 0.38 -2.00
C ASN A 46 -8.19 -0.81 -1.22
N ALA A 47 -7.83 -2.01 -1.61
CA ALA A 47 -8.19 -3.25 -0.95
C ALA A 47 -6.95 -3.88 -0.34
N SER A 48 -6.79 -3.77 0.97
CA SER A 48 -5.74 -4.47 1.71
C SER A 48 -6.27 -5.84 2.11
N MET A 49 -5.73 -6.89 1.49
CA MET A 49 -6.14 -8.26 1.75
C MET A 49 -5.42 -8.81 2.98
N THR A 50 -6.18 -9.49 3.79
CA THR A 50 -5.75 -10.19 5.00
C THR A 50 -6.43 -11.55 5.06
N PRO A 51 -6.03 -12.47 5.97
CA PRO A 51 -6.77 -13.72 6.18
C PRO A 51 -8.26 -13.54 6.52
N TYR A 52 -8.65 -12.35 6.99
CA TYR A 52 -10.03 -12.07 7.40
C TYR A 52 -10.97 -11.63 6.28
N ASN A 53 -10.45 -11.19 5.14
CA ASN A 53 -11.26 -10.66 4.04
C ASN A 53 -10.89 -11.21 2.66
N VAL A 54 -9.99 -12.17 2.58
CA VAL A 54 -9.54 -12.74 1.30
C VAL A 54 -10.68 -13.43 0.53
N ASP A 55 -11.66 -13.97 1.25
CA ASP A 55 -12.84 -14.61 0.64
C ASP A 55 -13.77 -13.60 -0.03
N ASP A 56 -13.72 -12.34 0.40
CA ASP A 56 -14.51 -11.24 -0.18
C ASP A 56 -13.88 -10.63 -1.45
N MET A 57 -12.77 -11.16 -1.92
CA MET A 57 -12.02 -10.59 -3.05
C MET A 57 -12.89 -10.38 -4.29
N ASP A 58 -13.67 -11.38 -4.66
CA ASP A 58 -14.54 -11.35 -5.83
C ASP A 58 -15.64 -10.27 -5.66
N ALA A 59 -16.25 -10.19 -4.47
CA ALA A 59 -17.26 -9.19 -4.15
C ALA A 59 -16.66 -7.76 -4.14
N ILE A 60 -15.44 -7.60 -3.65
CA ILE A 60 -14.73 -6.31 -3.70
C ILE A 60 -14.45 -5.89 -5.14
N TYR A 61 -14.04 -6.83 -5.99
CA TYR A 61 -13.80 -6.55 -7.40
C TYR A 61 -15.10 -6.24 -8.14
N ALA A 62 -16.16 -7.01 -7.91
CA ALA A 62 -17.45 -6.83 -8.53
C ALA A 62 -18.05 -5.44 -8.22
N ILE A 63 -18.06 -5.03 -6.96
CA ILE A 63 -18.58 -3.71 -6.58
C ILE A 63 -17.70 -2.56 -7.13
N ALA A 64 -16.39 -2.74 -7.24
CA ALA A 64 -15.52 -1.74 -7.86
C ALA A 64 -15.84 -1.58 -9.36
N THR A 65 -16.11 -2.68 -10.04
CA THR A 65 -16.53 -2.73 -11.45
C THR A 65 -17.90 -2.07 -11.64
N GLU A 66 -18.89 -2.44 -10.82
CA GLU A 66 -20.23 -1.83 -10.84
C GLU A 66 -20.17 -0.30 -10.66
N LEU A 67 -19.34 0.14 -9.72
CA LEU A 67 -19.15 1.58 -9.47
C LEU A 67 -18.28 2.26 -10.53
N GLY A 68 -17.71 1.55 -11.50
CA GLY A 68 -16.77 2.11 -12.47
C GLY A 68 -15.58 2.81 -11.77
N THR A 69 -15.03 2.18 -10.74
CA THR A 69 -14.01 2.80 -9.87
C THR A 69 -12.75 1.96 -9.88
N PRO A 70 -11.57 2.54 -10.19
CA PRO A 70 -10.32 1.79 -10.15
C PRO A 70 -10.07 1.24 -8.74
N VAL A 71 -9.66 -0.02 -8.66
CA VAL A 71 -9.27 -0.66 -7.41
C VAL A 71 -7.83 -1.16 -7.47
N GLN A 72 -7.08 -0.86 -6.42
CA GLN A 72 -5.74 -1.39 -6.18
C GLN A 72 -5.79 -2.36 -5.02
N MET A 73 -5.24 -3.54 -5.22
CA MET A 73 -5.12 -4.55 -4.16
C MET A 73 -3.68 -4.57 -3.61
N ALA A 74 -3.56 -4.79 -2.32
CA ALA A 74 -2.31 -5.11 -1.63
C ALA A 74 -2.51 -6.39 -0.83
N SER A 75 -1.69 -7.40 -1.10
CA SER A 75 -1.72 -8.71 -0.42
C SER A 75 -0.68 -8.82 0.69
N TYR A 76 0.28 -7.91 0.73
CA TYR A 76 1.32 -7.89 1.74
C TYR A 76 1.17 -6.66 2.63
N MET A 77 1.05 -6.89 3.94
CA MET A 77 1.05 -5.84 4.95
C MET A 77 2.42 -5.80 5.61
N PHE A 78 3.07 -4.65 5.54
CA PHE A 78 4.34 -4.45 6.22
C PHE A 78 4.17 -4.53 7.75
N PRO A 79 5.19 -4.95 8.48
CA PRO A 79 5.20 -4.87 9.93
C PRO A 79 4.90 -3.44 10.40
N PRO A 80 4.33 -3.27 11.61
CA PRO A 80 4.13 -1.94 12.18
C PRO A 80 5.43 -1.15 12.22
N VAL A 81 5.41 0.08 11.75
CA VAL A 81 6.59 0.96 11.69
C VAL A 81 7.25 1.15 13.06
N ARG A 82 6.47 1.03 14.13
CA ARG A 82 6.95 1.18 15.51
C ARG A 82 7.77 0.00 16.03
N ARG A 83 7.87 -1.07 15.25
CA ARG A 83 8.59 -2.30 15.64
C ARG A 83 8.19 -2.84 17.01
N ASP A 84 6.96 -2.62 17.40
CA ASP A 84 6.41 -3.20 18.60
C ASP A 84 6.13 -4.68 18.34
N GLU A 85 6.89 -5.55 18.94
CA GLU A 85 6.72 -7.02 18.81
C GLU A 85 5.35 -7.50 19.28
N HIS A 86 4.71 -6.71 20.13
CA HIS A 86 3.36 -6.95 20.62
C HIS A 86 2.30 -6.17 19.83
N ALA A 87 2.69 -5.47 18.76
CA ALA A 87 1.73 -4.69 17.99
C ALA A 87 0.64 -5.59 17.41
N THR A 88 -0.59 -5.20 17.65
CA THR A 88 -1.78 -5.81 17.07
C THR A 88 -1.62 -5.94 15.56
N GLY A 89 -1.88 -7.13 15.01
CA GLY A 89 -1.83 -7.41 13.59
C GLY A 89 -0.52 -8.01 13.08
N SER A 90 0.49 -8.25 13.93
CA SER A 90 1.70 -8.94 13.49
C SER A 90 1.43 -10.37 13.01
N ASN A 91 0.42 -11.05 13.60
CA ASN A 91 -0.02 -12.41 13.25
C ASN A 91 -1.22 -12.44 12.29
N ASP A 92 -1.76 -11.27 11.90
CA ASP A 92 -2.98 -11.13 11.12
C ASP A 92 -2.70 -10.84 9.64
N ARG A 93 -1.49 -11.14 9.17
CA ARG A 93 -1.07 -10.98 7.79
C ARG A 93 -0.78 -12.32 7.14
N PHE A 94 -0.86 -12.33 5.83
CA PHE A 94 -0.46 -13.49 5.05
C PHE A 94 1.01 -13.86 5.23
N THR A 95 1.32 -15.14 5.16
CA THR A 95 2.64 -15.62 4.76
C THR A 95 2.98 -15.16 3.34
N PHE A 96 4.25 -15.25 2.94
CA PHE A 96 4.65 -14.89 1.56
C PHE A 96 3.93 -15.74 0.51
N GLN A 97 3.73 -17.04 0.79
CA GLN A 97 3.04 -17.97 -0.10
C GLN A 97 1.54 -17.59 -0.26
N GLU A 98 0.87 -17.29 0.85
CA GLU A 98 -0.53 -16.85 0.82
C GLU A 98 -0.68 -15.49 0.12
N ALA A 99 0.22 -14.55 0.36
CA ALA A 99 0.24 -13.26 -0.32
C ALA A 99 0.45 -13.41 -1.83
N ALA A 100 1.33 -14.33 -2.24
CA ALA A 100 1.54 -14.65 -3.66
C ALA A 100 0.29 -15.29 -4.27
N ALA A 101 -0.33 -16.26 -3.61
CA ALA A 101 -1.57 -16.90 -4.06
C ALA A 101 -2.72 -15.89 -4.19
N CYS A 102 -2.85 -14.99 -3.21
CA CYS A 102 -3.80 -13.88 -3.22
C CYS A 102 -3.57 -12.96 -4.45
N SER A 103 -2.32 -12.62 -4.75
CA SER A 103 -1.96 -11.78 -5.90
C SER A 103 -2.28 -12.46 -7.24
N VAL A 104 -2.02 -13.76 -7.35
CA VAL A 104 -2.36 -14.56 -8.54
C VAL A 104 -3.88 -14.60 -8.75
N ARG A 105 -4.67 -14.86 -7.68
CA ARG A 105 -6.15 -14.84 -7.76
C ARG A 105 -6.65 -13.48 -8.22
N TRP A 106 -6.10 -12.38 -7.68
CA TRP A 106 -6.45 -11.02 -8.06
C TRP A 106 -6.16 -10.73 -9.54
N ASP A 107 -4.99 -11.15 -10.04
CA ASP A 107 -4.64 -10.97 -11.44
C ASP A 107 -5.58 -11.77 -12.38
N ARG A 108 -6.04 -12.96 -11.98
CA ARG A 108 -7.05 -13.71 -12.72
C ARG A 108 -8.41 -13.05 -12.80
N LEU A 109 -8.81 -12.29 -11.78
CA LEU A 109 -10.05 -11.50 -11.82
C LEU A 109 -9.96 -10.29 -12.76
N ARG A 110 -8.76 -9.75 -12.95
CA ARG A 110 -8.56 -8.48 -13.67
C ARG A 110 -8.21 -8.64 -15.12
N PHE A 111 -7.54 -9.70 -15.48
CA PHE A 111 -6.97 -9.90 -16.81
C PHE A 111 -7.68 -11.02 -17.55
N SER A 112 -7.74 -10.89 -18.87
CA SER A 112 -8.07 -12.04 -19.73
C SER A 112 -7.02 -13.15 -19.56
N ASP A 113 -7.36 -14.37 -19.92
CA ASP A 113 -6.44 -15.52 -19.85
C ASP A 113 -5.13 -15.24 -20.61
N GLU A 114 -5.23 -14.61 -21.77
CA GLU A 114 -4.06 -14.23 -22.58
C GLU A 114 -3.15 -13.26 -21.84
N MET A 115 -3.70 -12.15 -21.30
CA MET A 115 -2.95 -11.18 -20.54
C MET A 115 -2.36 -11.77 -19.26
N PHE A 116 -3.11 -12.65 -18.59
CA PHE A 116 -2.61 -13.34 -17.41
C PHE A 116 -1.41 -14.23 -17.73
N CYS A 117 -1.47 -15.01 -18.83
CA CYS A 117 -0.35 -15.83 -19.28
C CYS A 117 0.89 -15.00 -19.63
N GLN A 118 0.72 -13.91 -20.38
CA GLN A 118 1.81 -13.00 -20.73
C GLN A 118 2.51 -12.42 -19.47
N ARG A 119 1.71 -12.00 -18.48
CA ARG A 119 2.26 -11.51 -17.20
C ARG A 119 2.99 -12.60 -16.43
N ALA A 120 2.43 -13.81 -16.38
CA ALA A 120 3.06 -14.92 -15.69
C ALA A 120 4.40 -15.31 -16.34
N GLU A 121 4.49 -15.27 -17.67
CA GLU A 121 5.73 -15.51 -18.41
C GLU A 121 6.77 -14.39 -18.14
N ALA A 122 6.36 -13.13 -18.18
CA ALA A 122 7.23 -12.01 -17.87
C ALA A 122 7.77 -12.08 -16.44
N MET A 123 6.94 -12.44 -15.45
CA MET A 123 7.39 -12.65 -14.07
C MET A 123 8.37 -13.81 -13.94
N ARG A 124 8.12 -14.94 -14.62
CA ARG A 124 9.07 -16.08 -14.64
C ARG A 124 10.40 -15.73 -15.30
N ALA A 125 10.37 -14.94 -16.35
CA ALA A 125 11.59 -14.45 -16.99
C ALA A 125 12.36 -13.52 -16.04
N GLY A 126 11.70 -12.61 -15.34
CA GLY A 126 12.32 -11.75 -14.33
C GLY A 126 12.96 -12.53 -13.16
N ILE A 127 12.30 -13.58 -12.67
CA ILE A 127 12.86 -14.44 -11.60
C ILE A 127 14.10 -15.21 -12.09
N ARG A 128 14.18 -15.51 -13.39
CA ARG A 128 15.34 -16.21 -13.98
C ARG A 128 16.47 -15.28 -14.41
N ALA A 129 16.24 -13.97 -14.39
CA ALA A 129 17.26 -13.00 -14.67
C ALA A 129 18.38 -13.08 -13.60
N PRO A 130 19.65 -12.87 -13.96
CA PRO A 130 20.74 -12.80 -12.98
C PRO A 130 20.42 -11.75 -11.90
N GLU A 131 20.79 -12.02 -10.66
CA GLU A 131 20.56 -11.11 -9.53
C GLU A 131 21.07 -9.68 -9.80
N SER A 132 22.14 -9.55 -10.59
CA SER A 132 22.68 -8.26 -11.04
C SER A 132 21.73 -7.43 -11.90
N GLU A 133 20.69 -8.04 -12.50
CA GLU A 133 19.69 -7.34 -13.31
C GLU A 133 18.41 -7.03 -12.52
N VAL A 134 18.24 -7.64 -11.35
CA VAL A 134 17.01 -7.55 -10.55
C VAL A 134 17.14 -6.61 -9.36
N CYS A 135 18.36 -6.40 -8.85
CA CYS A 135 18.63 -5.50 -7.73
C CYS A 135 19.15 -4.15 -8.20
N ASP A 136 18.33 -3.12 -8.04
CA ASP A 136 18.64 -1.71 -8.31
C ASP A 136 19.64 -1.09 -7.31
N GLY A 137 20.16 -1.84 -6.39
CA GLY A 137 20.99 -1.26 -5.35
C GLY A 137 22.11 -2.17 -4.85
N THR A 138 23.34 -1.71 -4.97
CA THR A 138 24.51 -2.33 -4.36
C THR A 138 24.58 -1.93 -2.87
N PRO A 139 24.88 -2.85 -1.94
CA PRO A 139 25.12 -2.50 -0.55
C PRO A 139 26.13 -1.34 -0.42
N GLY A 140 25.81 -0.34 0.38
CA GLY A 140 26.61 0.86 0.54
C GLY A 140 26.35 1.96 -0.49
N GLU A 141 25.53 1.72 -1.51
CA GLU A 141 25.05 2.77 -2.40
C GLU A 141 23.92 3.59 -1.78
N LYS A 142 23.69 4.77 -2.35
CA LYS A 142 22.60 5.65 -1.91
C LYS A 142 21.25 5.08 -2.32
N MET A 143 20.29 5.19 -1.43
CA MET A 143 18.92 4.78 -1.71
C MET A 143 18.34 5.50 -2.94
N ALA A 144 17.89 4.73 -3.93
CA ALA A 144 17.40 5.23 -5.23
C ALA A 144 15.89 5.59 -5.26
N CYS A 145 15.17 5.46 -4.16
CA CYS A 145 13.72 5.70 -4.13
C CYS A 145 13.34 7.19 -4.00
N ARG A 146 12.04 7.51 -4.08
CA ARG A 146 11.51 8.88 -3.96
C ARG A 146 11.47 9.43 -2.54
N ALA A 147 11.65 8.57 -1.53
CA ALA A 147 11.63 8.96 -0.12
C ALA A 147 12.64 10.06 0.16
N GLY A 148 12.21 11.15 0.78
CA GLY A 148 13.04 12.30 1.07
C GLY A 148 13.60 13.06 -0.15
N ARG A 149 13.16 12.74 -1.38
CA ARG A 149 13.53 13.46 -2.61
C ARG A 149 12.35 14.24 -3.19
N SER A 150 11.23 13.56 -3.40
CA SER A 150 9.98 14.14 -3.91
C SER A 150 8.76 13.69 -3.11
N SER A 151 8.95 12.94 -2.04
CA SER A 151 7.91 12.51 -1.11
C SER A 151 8.39 12.57 0.34
N PHE A 152 7.45 12.79 1.23
CA PHE A 152 7.63 12.79 2.68
C PHE A 152 6.35 12.26 3.33
N TRP A 153 6.46 11.98 4.62
CA TRP A 153 5.33 11.64 5.48
C TRP A 153 5.38 12.54 6.72
N ILE A 154 4.24 13.07 7.14
CA ILE A 154 4.11 13.78 8.42
C ILE A 154 3.11 13.02 9.27
N ASN A 155 3.54 12.60 10.45
CA ASN A 155 2.69 11.90 11.39
C ASN A 155 1.84 12.88 12.24
N TRP A 156 0.95 12.32 13.10
CA TRP A 156 0.06 13.12 13.95
C TRP A 156 0.76 14.00 15.00
N ARG A 157 2.05 13.79 15.25
CA ARG A 157 2.88 14.64 16.11
C ARG A 157 3.56 15.77 15.35
N GLY A 158 3.31 15.88 14.05
CA GLY A 158 3.99 16.85 13.20
C GLY A 158 5.45 16.50 12.87
N VAL A 159 5.85 15.23 13.06
CA VAL A 159 7.20 14.77 12.71
C VAL A 159 7.23 14.34 11.27
N MET A 160 8.16 14.92 10.49
CA MET A 160 8.40 14.57 9.09
C MET A 160 9.44 13.46 8.99
N THR A 161 9.13 12.45 8.17
CA THR A 161 10.03 11.36 7.80
C THR A 161 10.08 11.23 6.27
N PRO A 162 11.09 10.56 5.68
CA PRO A 162 11.20 10.40 4.24
C PRO A 162 10.01 9.71 3.59
N CYS A 163 9.40 8.75 4.29
CA CYS A 163 8.17 8.05 3.88
C CYS A 163 7.49 7.39 5.08
N GLY A 164 6.27 6.86 4.89
CA GLY A 164 5.51 6.20 5.96
C GLY A 164 6.12 4.90 6.50
N MET A 165 7.15 4.36 5.85
CA MET A 165 7.84 3.13 6.25
C MET A 165 9.14 3.40 7.04
N MET A 166 9.66 4.62 6.98
CA MET A 166 10.90 5.01 7.66
C MET A 166 10.57 5.76 8.93
N VAL A 167 11.27 5.43 10.01
CA VAL A 167 11.16 6.13 11.30
C VAL A 167 12.28 7.16 11.50
N GLN A 168 13.33 7.06 10.69
CA GLN A 168 14.47 7.99 10.71
C GLN A 168 14.87 8.34 9.27
N PRO A 169 15.37 9.57 9.01
CA PRO A 169 15.41 10.69 9.94
C PRO A 169 14.02 11.18 10.31
N ASP A 170 13.88 11.71 11.52
CA ASP A 170 12.66 12.32 12.03
C ASP A 170 12.92 13.81 12.32
N VAL A 171 12.11 14.69 11.75
CA VAL A 171 12.30 16.14 11.83
C VAL A 171 11.02 16.82 12.27
N SER A 172 11.08 17.64 13.30
CA SER A 172 9.92 18.34 13.85
C SER A 172 9.48 19.52 12.96
N VAL A 173 8.32 19.39 12.33
CA VAL A 173 7.70 20.47 11.55
C VAL A 173 7.18 21.60 12.44
N PRO A 174 6.56 21.34 13.61
CA PRO A 174 6.14 22.40 14.51
C PRO A 174 7.28 23.31 15.01
N GLU A 175 8.48 22.76 15.19
CA GLU A 175 9.63 23.51 15.68
C GLU A 175 10.34 24.29 14.56
N LEU A 176 10.47 23.71 13.38
CA LEU A 176 11.30 24.25 12.30
C LEU A 176 10.50 24.98 11.21
N GLY A 177 9.20 24.73 11.14
CA GLY A 177 8.40 25.05 9.98
C GLY A 177 8.63 24.08 8.81
N PHE A 178 7.65 24.00 7.90
CA PHE A 178 7.64 22.99 6.82
C PHE A 178 8.89 23.08 5.92
N ALA A 179 9.26 24.27 5.45
CA ALA A 179 10.34 24.44 4.48
C ALA A 179 11.68 23.94 5.04
N ARG A 180 12.00 24.32 6.26
CA ARG A 180 13.26 23.91 6.91
C ARG A 180 13.25 22.42 7.25
N ALA A 181 12.13 21.91 7.78
CA ALA A 181 12.00 20.48 8.06
C ALA A 181 12.16 19.64 6.80
N TRP A 182 11.65 20.10 5.67
CA TRP A 182 11.82 19.44 4.39
C TRP A 182 13.28 19.41 3.92
N GLU A 183 13.99 20.53 3.99
CA GLU A 183 15.41 20.58 3.61
C GLU A 183 16.28 19.68 4.51
N GLU A 184 16.03 19.67 5.81
CA GLU A 184 16.73 18.80 6.74
C GLU A 184 16.43 17.32 6.48
N THR A 185 15.16 16.97 6.21
CA THR A 185 14.77 15.61 5.84
C THR A 185 15.46 15.15 4.54
N LYS A 186 15.50 15.99 3.51
CA LYS A 186 16.23 15.69 2.27
C LYS A 186 17.71 15.45 2.50
N ALA A 187 18.37 16.37 3.23
CA ALA A 187 19.80 16.29 3.50
C ALA A 187 20.16 15.03 4.29
N ALA A 188 19.36 14.69 5.30
CA ALA A 188 19.57 13.48 6.08
C ALA A 188 19.30 12.20 5.27
N THR A 189 18.22 12.18 4.47
CA THR A 189 17.90 11.01 3.60
C THR A 189 18.97 10.75 2.55
N ALA A 190 19.59 11.80 2.01
CA ALA A 190 20.65 11.66 1.01
C ALA A 190 21.93 10.95 1.54
N ARG A 191 22.04 10.79 2.86
CA ARG A 191 23.16 10.10 3.53
C ARG A 191 22.83 8.63 3.83
N ILE A 192 21.59 8.22 3.65
CA ILE A 192 21.18 6.83 3.91
C ILE A 192 21.77 5.92 2.82
N LEU A 193 22.50 4.94 3.26
CA LEU A 193 23.07 3.89 2.40
C LEU A 193 22.22 2.64 2.50
N LEU A 194 22.20 1.87 1.42
CA LEU A 194 21.51 0.58 1.38
C LEU A 194 22.18 -0.40 2.35
N PRO A 195 21.39 -1.18 3.11
CA PRO A 195 21.95 -2.21 3.97
C PRO A 195 22.62 -3.32 3.12
N PRO A 196 23.52 -4.12 3.74
CA PRO A 196 24.19 -5.22 3.05
C PRO A 196 23.25 -6.29 2.50
N ALA A 197 22.05 -6.39 3.07
CA ALA A 197 21.00 -7.25 2.55
C ALA A 197 19.69 -6.44 2.53
N CYS A 198 19.13 -6.29 1.33
CA CYS A 198 17.75 -5.82 1.17
C CYS A 198 16.85 -7.05 1.32
N THR A 199 16.44 -7.33 2.56
CA THR A 199 15.49 -8.41 2.86
C THR A 199 14.06 -7.90 2.84
#